data_91a7b8f235f2dd44692df93acc397fe3
#
_entry.id   91a7b8f235f2dd44692df93acc397fe3
#
_cell.length_a   1.000
_cell.length_b   1.000
_cell.length_c   1.000
_cell.angle_alpha   90.00
_cell.angle_beta   90.00
_cell.angle_gamma   90.00
#
_symmetry.space_group_name_H-M   'P 1'
#
loop_
_entity.id
_entity.type
_entity.pdbx_description
1 polymer ?
#
loop_
_entity_poly.entity_id
_entity_poly.type
_entity_poly.pdbx_seq_one_letter_code
_entity_poly.pdbx_strand_id
1 'polypeptide(L)'
;MRGRRHGGGRHGGGTAAAPRRTARRAVMRRALLLGTAGLGVAGLAACAPAPRRGGMPPAARATPDSTAPDSAAADRAPPERGAGRDSSAMLVPPGFGTLRQDDIALRVSQFGLQVRAIPLDETVIRVLSPDSYRALRDLVASQRERLEQLQRRTALPRLSLWYVSFFALEQGETRFSPMEVNISNVGRDFQPLDVIPLSPGFGAQRLRQREVQHALYVFDGQLDVNQPLAIVYETARNDEWSILLHRIERERALVRSRAAARP
;
A
#
# COMPACT_ATOMS: atom_id res chain seq x y z
N MET A 1 -58.55 -49.36 -24.36
CA MET A 1 -59.24 -48.31 -25.13
C MET A 1 -58.19 -47.24 -25.40
N ARG A 2 -57.65 -47.19 -26.60
CA ARG A 2 -57.93 -46.24 -27.70
C ARG A 2 -57.77 -44.80 -27.20
N GLY A 3 -56.93 -43.88 -27.73
CA GLY A 3 -56.40 -43.73 -29.08
C GLY A 3 -55.37 -42.59 -29.06
N ARG A 4 -54.27 -42.57 -29.77
CA ARG A 4 -53.96 -41.98 -31.09
C ARG A 4 -54.39 -40.50 -31.25
N ARG A 5 -53.40 -39.55 -31.48
CA ARG A 5 -52.95 -39.06 -32.82
C ARG A 5 -52.03 -37.83 -32.55
N HIS A 6 -50.85 -37.74 -33.09
CA HIS A 6 -50.43 -37.23 -34.43
C HIS A 6 -50.58 -35.70 -34.57
N GLY A 7 -49.44 -35.09 -34.95
CA GLY A 7 -49.25 -33.80 -35.60
C GLY A 7 -47.86 -33.26 -35.23
N GLY A 8 -46.84 -33.19 -35.96
CA GLY A 8 -46.66 -33.01 -37.42
C GLY A 8 -46.49 -31.52 -37.72
N GLY A 9 -45.29 -30.97 -37.69
CA GLY A 9 -45.00 -29.59 -38.08
C GLY A 9 -43.51 -29.39 -38.38
N ARG A 10 -43.17 -29.60 -39.63
CA ARG A 10 -41.86 -29.23 -40.27
C ARG A 10 -41.87 -27.77 -40.68
N HIS A 11 -40.66 -27.33 -41.06
CA HIS A 11 -40.24 -26.13 -41.82
C HIS A 11 -39.81 -24.96 -40.94
N GLY A 12 -38.70 -24.27 -41.17
CA GLY A 12 -37.82 -24.11 -42.31
C GLY A 12 -36.64 -23.28 -41.81
N GLY A 13 -35.55 -23.50 -42.15
CA GLY A 13 -34.54 -23.03 -43.05
C GLY A 13 -34.45 -21.50 -43.11
N GLY A 14 -33.39 -20.97 -42.53
CA GLY A 14 -33.03 -19.56 -42.64
C GLY A 14 -31.54 -19.38 -42.35
N THR A 15 -30.71 -19.81 -43.29
CA THR A 15 -29.31 -19.40 -43.38
C THR A 15 -29.24 -17.93 -43.74
N ALA A 16 -28.82 -17.09 -42.78
CA ALA A 16 -28.45 -15.72 -43.05
C ALA A 16 -26.95 -15.53 -42.81
N ALA A 17 -26.27 -15.34 -43.90
CA ALA A 17 -24.85 -15.09 -44.02
C ALA A 17 -24.44 -13.78 -43.37
N ALA A 18 -23.38 -13.82 -42.60
CA ALA A 18 -22.72 -12.63 -42.02
C ALA A 18 -21.91 -11.89 -43.10
N PRO A 19 -21.92 -10.57 -43.17
CA PRO A 19 -20.98 -9.83 -44.00
C PRO A 19 -19.63 -9.67 -43.29
N ARG A 20 -18.61 -10.22 -43.92
CA ARG A 20 -17.20 -9.92 -43.66
C ARG A 20 -16.95 -8.44 -43.96
N ARG A 21 -16.69 -7.64 -42.96
CA ARG A 21 -16.11 -6.31 -43.13
C ARG A 21 -14.60 -6.37 -42.99
N THR A 22 -13.98 -6.27 -44.15
CA THR A 22 -12.55 -6.13 -44.38
C THR A 22 -11.96 -4.92 -43.68
N ALA A 23 -10.85 -5.18 -43.03
CA ALA A 23 -9.93 -4.22 -42.47
C ALA A 23 -9.44 -3.21 -43.52
N ARG A 24 -9.56 -1.94 -43.24
CA ARG A 24 -8.75 -0.89 -43.87
C ARG A 24 -7.71 -0.43 -42.88
N ARG A 25 -6.48 -0.89 -43.10
CA ARG A 25 -5.24 -0.31 -42.56
C ARG A 25 -5.12 1.11 -43.14
N ALA A 26 -5.24 2.11 -42.29
CA ALA A 26 -4.77 3.46 -42.57
C ALA A 26 -3.38 3.60 -41.96
N VAL A 27 -2.40 3.45 -42.83
CA VAL A 27 -1.02 3.89 -42.61
C VAL A 27 -1.02 5.42 -42.76
N MET A 28 -0.80 6.19 -41.71
CA MET A 28 -0.44 7.59 -41.84
C MET A 28 0.98 7.78 -41.34
N ARG A 29 1.81 8.02 -42.34
CA ARG A 29 3.21 8.45 -42.22
C ARG A 29 3.28 9.95 -41.98
N ARG A 30 4.34 10.32 -41.26
CA ARG A 30 5.12 11.56 -41.29
C ARG A 30 4.50 12.85 -40.75
N ALA A 31 5.18 13.39 -39.75
CA ALA A 31 5.83 14.70 -39.92
C ALA A 31 6.99 14.80 -38.94
N LEU A 32 8.17 14.79 -39.54
CA LEU A 32 9.45 15.21 -38.98
C LEU A 32 9.45 16.73 -39.02
N LEU A 33 9.61 17.41 -37.89
CA LEU A 33 9.95 18.84 -37.85
C LEU A 33 11.14 18.99 -36.87
N LEU A 34 12.27 19.16 -37.51
CA LEU A 34 13.48 19.75 -36.94
C LEU A 34 13.23 21.23 -36.62
N GLY A 35 13.55 21.65 -35.42
CA GLY A 35 13.55 23.06 -34.98
C GLY A 35 14.74 23.27 -34.06
N THR A 36 15.82 23.66 -34.64
CA THR A 36 16.99 24.49 -34.30
C THR A 36 16.98 25.21 -32.95
N ALA A 37 18.05 24.99 -32.22
CA ALA A 37 19.07 25.90 -31.72
C ALA A 37 18.62 27.21 -31.04
N GLY A 38 18.98 27.31 -29.76
CA GLY A 38 19.03 28.52 -28.98
C GLY A 38 20.14 28.41 -27.93
N LEU A 39 21.35 28.85 -28.31
CA LEU A 39 22.44 29.16 -27.40
C LEU A 39 22.04 30.38 -26.56
N GLY A 40 22.20 30.34 -25.27
CA GLY A 40 22.15 31.46 -24.35
C GLY A 40 23.23 31.29 -23.28
N VAL A 41 24.28 32.08 -23.47
CA VAL A 41 25.50 32.16 -22.66
C VAL A 41 25.30 33.15 -21.51
N ALA A 42 25.99 32.88 -20.40
CA ALA A 42 26.57 33.79 -19.42
C ALA A 42 25.72 34.37 -18.29
N GLY A 43 26.24 34.18 -17.07
CA GLY A 43 25.89 34.92 -15.86
C GLY A 43 26.64 34.41 -14.64
N LEU A 44 27.95 34.68 -14.59
CA LEU A 44 28.80 34.62 -13.40
C LEU A 44 28.34 35.63 -12.36
N ALA A 45 28.11 35.25 -11.13
CA ALA A 45 28.37 36.12 -9.97
C ALA A 45 28.65 35.29 -8.74
N ALA A 46 29.89 35.21 -8.39
CA ALA A 46 30.42 34.76 -7.10
C ALA A 46 30.21 35.90 -6.07
N CYS A 47 29.67 35.56 -4.89
CA CYS A 47 29.86 36.32 -3.66
C CYS A 47 29.86 35.37 -2.49
N ALA A 48 31.04 35.05 -2.01
CA ALA A 48 31.26 34.53 -0.66
C ALA A 48 31.44 35.71 0.31
N PRO A 49 30.98 35.64 1.54
CA PRO A 49 31.63 36.35 2.63
C PRO A 49 32.30 35.40 3.64
N ALA A 50 33.46 35.85 4.05
CA ALA A 50 34.42 35.24 4.94
C ALA A 50 33.97 35.12 6.40
N PRO A 51 34.69 34.30 7.22
CA PRO A 51 34.35 34.03 8.61
C PRO A 51 34.86 35.13 9.54
N ARG A 52 34.02 35.56 10.48
CA ARG A 52 34.43 36.36 11.63
C ARG A 52 34.82 35.47 12.81
N ARG A 53 36.10 35.50 13.12
CA ARG A 53 36.69 35.16 14.42
C ARG A 53 36.39 36.28 15.43
N GLY A 54 36.24 35.90 16.67
CA GLY A 54 36.30 36.77 17.87
C GLY A 54 35.21 36.38 18.84
N GLY A 55 35.44 36.05 20.02
CA GLY A 55 36.39 36.30 21.03
C GLY A 55 35.90 35.60 22.27
N MET A 56 36.80 34.96 22.96
CA MET A 56 36.64 34.43 24.30
C MET A 56 36.95 35.56 25.28
N PRO A 57 36.25 35.70 26.37
CA PRO A 57 36.89 36.05 27.65
C PRO A 57 36.32 35.28 28.86
N PRO A 58 36.83 35.52 30.06
CA PRO A 58 37.56 34.50 30.77
C PRO A 58 36.86 34.00 32.05
N ALA A 59 37.50 33.01 32.65
CA ALA A 59 37.16 32.36 33.91
C ALA A 59 36.92 33.32 35.08
N ALA A 60 35.87 33.03 35.87
CA ALA A 60 35.82 33.42 37.29
C ALA A 60 35.57 32.17 38.13
N ARG A 61 36.59 31.93 38.99
CA ARG A 61 36.55 30.96 40.09
C ARG A 61 35.56 31.42 41.17
N ALA A 62 34.82 30.49 41.73
CA ALA A 62 34.49 30.45 43.16
C ALA A 62 34.02 29.05 43.53
N THR A 63 34.74 28.37 44.34
CA THR A 63 34.43 27.24 45.22
C THR A 63 34.15 27.80 46.63
N PRO A 64 33.78 26.97 47.64
CA PRO A 64 32.85 25.87 47.77
C PRO A 64 31.89 26.14 48.95
N ASP A 65 30.86 25.42 49.16
CA ASP A 65 30.65 24.77 50.49
C ASP A 65 29.30 24.05 50.59
N SER A 66 29.38 22.83 51.06
CA SER A 66 28.64 22.22 52.12
C SER A 66 27.19 21.76 51.92
N THR A 67 27.06 20.55 52.28
CA THR A 67 25.99 19.85 52.98
C THR A 67 25.02 19.04 52.15
N ALA A 68 25.26 17.73 52.13
CA ALA A 68 24.23 16.70 51.98
C ALA A 68 23.26 16.75 53.18
N PRO A 69 22.00 16.30 52.99
CA PRO A 69 21.70 14.98 53.49
C PRO A 69 20.93 14.08 52.52
N ASP A 70 21.23 12.83 52.68
CA ASP A 70 20.48 11.63 52.34
C ASP A 70 18.98 11.85 52.11
N SER A 71 18.51 11.46 50.92
CA SER A 71 17.18 10.89 50.78
C SER A 71 17.22 9.93 49.60
N ALA A 72 17.28 8.69 49.95
CA ALA A 72 16.99 7.57 49.07
C ALA A 72 15.57 7.73 48.46
N ALA A 73 15.48 8.38 47.34
CA ALA A 73 14.31 8.34 46.48
C ALA A 73 14.58 7.28 45.41
N ALA A 74 13.95 6.12 45.62
CA ALA A 74 13.91 5.01 44.70
C ALA A 74 13.73 5.50 43.28
N ASP A 75 14.73 5.22 42.50
CA ASP A 75 14.74 5.28 41.01
C ASP A 75 13.67 4.32 40.49
N ARG A 76 12.42 4.80 40.46
CA ARG A 76 11.37 4.16 39.68
C ARG A 76 11.51 4.66 38.26
N ALA A 77 12.30 3.95 37.49
CA ALA A 77 12.24 4.03 36.03
C ALA A 77 10.76 3.94 35.62
N PRO A 78 10.27 4.86 34.77
CA PRO A 78 8.92 4.75 34.25
C PRO A 78 8.83 3.41 33.50
N PRO A 79 7.73 2.66 33.67
CA PRO A 79 7.58 1.40 32.94
C PRO A 79 7.65 1.73 31.45
N GLU A 80 8.63 1.16 30.80
CA GLU A 80 8.73 1.14 29.33
C GLU A 80 7.43 0.54 28.78
N ARG A 81 6.46 1.40 28.44
CA ARG A 81 5.24 1.03 27.73
C ARG A 81 5.56 0.85 26.24
N GLY A 82 6.37 -0.13 25.97
CA GLY A 82 6.76 -0.58 24.65
C GLY A 82 6.71 -2.09 24.54
N ALA A 83 5.88 -2.75 25.34
CA ALA A 83 5.59 -4.15 25.14
C ALA A 83 4.84 -4.29 23.80
N GLY A 84 5.55 -4.65 22.76
CA GLY A 84 4.94 -5.18 21.57
C GLY A 84 3.96 -6.27 22.00
N ARG A 85 2.65 -5.97 21.91
CA ARG A 85 1.61 -6.99 22.11
C ARG A 85 2.01 -8.16 21.25
N ASP A 86 2.17 -9.33 21.88
CA ASP A 86 2.60 -10.55 21.18
C ASP A 86 1.70 -10.76 19.96
N SER A 87 2.19 -10.41 18.78
CA SER A 87 1.48 -10.58 17.53
C SER A 87 1.06 -12.03 17.32
N SER A 88 1.76 -12.97 17.97
CA SER A 88 1.44 -14.40 17.97
C SER A 88 0.06 -14.69 18.57
N ALA A 89 -0.37 -13.97 19.62
CA ALA A 89 -1.69 -14.15 20.23
C ALA A 89 -2.84 -13.71 19.29
N MET A 90 -2.57 -12.84 18.32
CA MET A 90 -3.54 -12.41 17.32
C MET A 90 -3.61 -13.32 16.09
N LEU A 91 -2.65 -14.22 15.93
CA LEU A 91 -2.67 -15.17 14.82
C LEU A 91 -3.80 -16.17 14.96
N VAL A 92 -4.53 -16.36 13.87
CA VAL A 92 -5.57 -17.40 13.76
C VAL A 92 -5.13 -18.44 12.71
N PRO A 93 -5.63 -19.69 12.79
CA PRO A 93 -5.31 -20.69 11.77
C PRO A 93 -5.82 -20.22 10.40
N PRO A 94 -5.03 -20.31 9.34
CA PRO A 94 -5.43 -19.91 8.01
C PRO A 94 -6.46 -20.88 7.41
N GLY A 95 -7.25 -20.40 6.44
CA GLY A 95 -8.16 -21.27 5.70
C GLY A 95 -9.58 -21.36 6.27
N PHE A 96 -9.89 -20.70 7.38
CA PHE A 96 -11.22 -20.67 8.00
C PHE A 96 -11.89 -19.29 7.90
N GLY A 97 -11.19 -18.29 7.34
CA GLY A 97 -11.73 -16.96 7.13
C GLY A 97 -12.73 -16.89 5.98
N THR A 98 -13.59 -15.88 6.00
CA THR A 98 -14.59 -15.64 4.96
C THR A 98 -14.51 -14.24 4.33
N LEU A 99 -13.70 -13.35 4.89
CA LEU A 99 -13.57 -12.00 4.35
C LEU A 99 -12.89 -12.02 2.97
N ARG A 100 -13.29 -11.06 2.14
CA ARG A 100 -12.64 -10.80 0.86
C ARG A 100 -11.57 -9.73 1.02
N GLN A 101 -10.68 -9.61 0.06
CA GLN A 101 -9.67 -8.54 0.04
C GLN A 101 -10.32 -7.15 0.12
N ASP A 102 -11.48 -6.97 -0.48
CA ASP A 102 -12.23 -5.71 -0.46
C ASP A 102 -12.80 -5.35 0.91
N ASP A 103 -13.03 -6.34 1.78
CA ASP A 103 -13.57 -6.14 3.12
C ASP A 103 -12.54 -5.58 4.12
N ILE A 104 -11.24 -5.65 3.78
CA ILE A 104 -10.13 -5.17 4.58
C ILE A 104 -9.32 -4.07 3.89
N ALA A 105 -9.79 -3.60 2.73
CA ALA A 105 -9.08 -2.61 1.94
C ALA A 105 -9.46 -1.18 2.35
N LEU A 106 -8.46 -0.36 2.63
CA LEU A 106 -8.62 1.10 2.69
C LEU A 106 -8.68 1.66 1.28
N ARG A 107 -9.56 2.64 1.07
CA ARG A 107 -9.74 3.31 -0.22
C ARG A 107 -9.68 4.81 -0.04
N VAL A 108 -8.94 5.48 -0.89
CA VAL A 108 -8.92 6.92 -0.97
C VAL A 108 -9.10 7.32 -2.44
N SER A 109 -9.92 8.34 -2.67
CA SER A 109 -10.21 8.80 -4.04
C SER A 109 -9.87 10.27 -4.17
N GLN A 110 -9.17 10.62 -5.25
CA GLN A 110 -8.77 11.99 -5.55
C GLN A 110 -8.57 12.15 -7.07
N PHE A 111 -9.07 13.25 -7.64
CA PHE A 111 -8.88 13.64 -9.05
C PHE A 111 -9.13 12.50 -10.06
N GLY A 112 -10.26 11.81 -9.92
CA GLY A 112 -10.61 10.70 -10.82
C GLY A 112 -9.78 9.43 -10.65
N LEU A 113 -8.94 9.36 -9.62
CA LEU A 113 -8.15 8.20 -9.22
C LEU A 113 -8.69 7.61 -7.93
N GLN A 114 -8.75 6.30 -7.84
CA GLN A 114 -8.94 5.57 -6.59
C GLN A 114 -7.67 4.80 -6.25
N VAL A 115 -7.15 5.02 -5.07
CA VAL A 115 -6.09 4.22 -4.47
C VAL A 115 -6.71 3.26 -3.48
N ARG A 116 -6.37 1.99 -3.59
CA ARG A 116 -6.80 0.92 -2.67
C ARG A 116 -5.59 0.26 -2.07
N ALA A 117 -5.53 0.18 -0.75
CA ALA A 117 -4.43 -0.42 -0.01
C ALA A 117 -4.90 -1.52 0.92
N ILE A 118 -4.16 -2.63 0.93
CA ILE A 118 -4.42 -3.82 1.74
C ILE A 118 -3.14 -4.17 2.49
N PRO A 119 -3.14 -4.20 3.82
CA PRO A 119 -1.99 -4.69 4.58
C PRO A 119 -1.79 -6.19 4.39
N LEU A 120 -0.54 -6.60 4.19
CA LEU A 120 -0.17 -8.02 4.01
C LEU A 120 0.37 -8.63 5.31
N ASP A 121 -0.06 -8.12 6.44
CA ASP A 121 0.28 -8.67 7.74
C ASP A 121 -0.51 -9.96 8.03
N GLU A 122 0.16 -10.98 8.53
CA GLU A 122 -0.44 -12.28 8.83
C GLU A 122 -1.59 -12.17 9.84
N THR A 123 -1.55 -11.23 10.78
CA THR A 123 -2.65 -11.00 11.72
C THR A 123 -3.93 -10.54 11.02
N VAL A 124 -3.80 -9.92 9.85
CA VAL A 124 -4.91 -9.42 9.05
C VAL A 124 -5.32 -10.40 7.96
N ILE A 125 -4.39 -10.91 7.16
CA ILE A 125 -4.75 -11.70 5.98
C ILE A 125 -5.27 -13.11 6.30
N ARG A 126 -4.99 -13.66 7.49
CA ARG A 126 -5.49 -15.01 7.88
C ARG A 126 -7.00 -15.10 8.08
N VAL A 127 -7.70 -13.96 8.21
CA VAL A 127 -9.16 -13.94 8.28
C VAL A 127 -9.83 -13.92 6.91
N LEU A 128 -9.05 -13.84 5.85
CA LEU A 128 -9.56 -13.88 4.49
C LEU A 128 -9.98 -15.29 4.08
N SER A 129 -10.82 -15.35 3.05
CA SER A 129 -11.15 -16.61 2.38
C SER A 129 -9.88 -17.34 1.93
N PRO A 130 -9.88 -18.68 1.88
CA PRO A 130 -8.69 -19.48 1.56
C PRO A 130 -7.98 -19.04 0.28
N ASP A 131 -8.75 -18.72 -0.76
CA ASP A 131 -8.20 -18.30 -2.05
C ASP A 131 -7.57 -16.90 -1.98
N SER A 132 -8.25 -15.96 -1.30
CA SER A 132 -7.72 -14.61 -1.09
C SER A 132 -6.44 -14.61 -0.25
N TYR A 133 -6.41 -15.39 0.80
CA TYR A 133 -5.23 -15.57 1.64
C TYR A 133 -4.06 -16.16 0.85
N ARG A 134 -4.30 -17.25 0.10
CA ARG A 134 -3.28 -17.90 -0.72
C ARG A 134 -2.70 -16.93 -1.76
N ALA A 135 -3.56 -16.23 -2.49
CA ALA A 135 -3.13 -15.27 -3.50
C ALA A 135 -2.20 -14.18 -2.94
N LEU A 136 -2.52 -13.61 -1.77
CA LEU A 136 -1.68 -12.58 -1.15
C LEU A 136 -0.36 -13.16 -0.60
N ARG A 137 -0.38 -14.36 -0.05
CA ARG A 137 0.84 -15.05 0.39
C ARG A 137 1.77 -15.38 -0.77
N ASP A 138 1.22 -15.91 -1.86
CA ASP A 138 2.00 -16.25 -3.05
C ASP A 138 2.61 -14.99 -3.66
N LEU A 139 1.89 -13.87 -3.63
CA LEU A 139 2.42 -12.58 -4.02
C LEU A 139 3.64 -12.18 -3.19
N VAL A 140 3.55 -12.25 -1.87
CA VAL A 140 4.68 -11.93 -0.98
C VAL A 140 5.84 -12.90 -1.22
N ALA A 141 5.54 -14.19 -1.36
CA ALA A 141 6.55 -15.21 -1.61
C ALA A 141 7.31 -14.98 -2.92
N SER A 142 6.62 -14.51 -3.97
CA SER A 142 7.23 -14.19 -5.27
C SER A 142 8.24 -13.02 -5.20
N GLN A 143 8.15 -12.16 -4.17
CA GLN A 143 9.03 -10.99 -3.98
C GLN A 143 10.06 -11.19 -2.87
N ARG A 144 10.16 -12.40 -2.32
CA ARG A 144 10.96 -12.72 -1.13
C ARG A 144 12.41 -12.27 -1.25
N GLU A 145 13.08 -12.60 -2.33
CA GLU A 145 14.48 -12.25 -2.53
C GLU A 145 14.72 -10.73 -2.48
N ARG A 146 13.86 -9.97 -3.16
CA ARG A 146 13.92 -8.51 -3.18
C ARG A 146 13.65 -7.93 -1.79
N LEU A 147 12.69 -8.46 -1.06
CA LEU A 147 12.39 -8.04 0.30
C LEU A 147 13.55 -8.32 1.27
N GLU A 148 14.19 -9.48 1.17
CA GLU A 148 15.37 -9.82 1.95
C GLU A 148 16.56 -8.90 1.64
N GLN A 149 16.77 -8.55 0.36
CA GLN A 149 17.79 -7.58 -0.05
C GLN A 149 17.50 -6.19 0.53
N LEU A 150 16.25 -5.74 0.46
CA LEU A 150 15.84 -4.47 1.02
C LEU A 150 16.04 -4.43 2.54
N GLN A 151 15.63 -5.48 3.24
CA GLN A 151 15.78 -5.59 4.69
C GLN A 151 17.25 -5.54 5.13
N ARG A 152 18.13 -6.24 4.43
CA ARG A 152 19.58 -6.15 4.68
C ARG A 152 20.12 -4.73 4.44
N ARG A 153 19.67 -4.06 3.39
CA ARG A 153 20.12 -2.71 3.03
C ARG A 153 19.64 -1.63 4.01
N THR A 154 18.42 -1.77 4.53
CA THR A 154 17.84 -0.81 5.49
C THR A 154 18.19 -1.13 6.94
N ALA A 155 18.76 -2.31 7.21
CA ALA A 155 19.04 -2.81 8.56
C ALA A 155 17.80 -2.84 9.49
N LEU A 156 16.60 -2.90 8.93
CA LEU A 156 15.37 -2.96 9.69
C LEU A 156 15.06 -4.40 10.13
N PRO A 157 14.61 -4.62 11.38
CA PRO A 157 14.28 -5.95 11.88
C PRO A 157 13.03 -6.54 11.21
N ARG A 158 12.11 -5.70 10.79
CA ARG A 158 10.86 -6.07 10.11
C ARG A 158 10.49 -5.05 9.04
N LEU A 159 9.75 -5.50 8.05
CA LEU A 159 9.12 -4.67 7.03
C LEU A 159 7.60 -4.82 7.12
N SER A 160 6.86 -3.74 6.93
CA SER A 160 5.42 -3.75 6.76
C SER A 160 5.08 -3.71 5.28
N LEU A 161 4.35 -4.70 4.81
CA LEU A 161 4.05 -4.89 3.39
C LEU A 161 2.59 -4.54 3.09
N TRP A 162 2.36 -3.85 1.97
CA TRP A 162 1.04 -3.42 1.56
C TRP A 162 0.84 -3.64 0.06
N TYR A 163 -0.26 -4.27 -0.30
CA TYR A 163 -0.68 -4.37 -1.69
C TYR A 163 -1.50 -3.13 -2.05
N VAL A 164 -0.98 -2.33 -2.97
CA VAL A 164 -1.61 -1.08 -3.40
C VAL A 164 -2.01 -1.17 -4.86
N SER A 165 -3.20 -0.73 -5.17
CA SER A 165 -3.70 -0.61 -6.53
C SER A 165 -4.23 0.79 -6.81
N PHE A 166 -3.94 1.27 -8.01
CA PHE A 166 -4.40 2.54 -8.56
C PHE A 166 -5.41 2.24 -9.66
N PHE A 167 -6.59 2.83 -9.58
CA PHE A 167 -7.68 2.63 -10.51
C PHE A 167 -8.20 3.97 -11.04
N ALA A 168 -8.25 4.14 -12.37
CA ALA A 168 -8.80 5.33 -13.00
C ALA A 168 -10.33 5.25 -13.06
N LEU A 169 -11.00 6.18 -12.38
CA LEU A 169 -12.46 6.27 -12.31
C LEU A 169 -13.06 7.01 -13.51
N GLU A 170 -12.36 8.01 -14.02
CA GLU A 170 -12.86 8.92 -15.05
C GLU A 170 -12.43 8.52 -16.46
N GLN A 171 -13.10 9.14 -17.45
CA GLN A 171 -12.71 8.99 -18.84
C GLN A 171 -11.43 9.79 -19.12
N GLY A 172 -10.58 9.22 -19.98
CA GLY A 172 -9.32 9.84 -20.35
C GLY A 172 -8.12 9.18 -19.70
N GLU A 173 -7.06 9.94 -19.53
CA GLU A 173 -5.81 9.53 -18.92
C GLU A 173 -5.67 10.21 -17.55
N THR A 174 -5.49 9.40 -16.51
CA THR A 174 -5.23 9.85 -15.14
C THR A 174 -3.78 9.56 -14.78
N ARG A 175 -3.11 10.50 -14.13
CA ARG A 175 -1.75 10.29 -13.58
C ARG A 175 -1.83 9.89 -12.13
N PHE A 176 -0.83 9.15 -11.68
CA PHE A 176 -0.67 8.81 -10.27
C PHE A 176 0.79 8.93 -9.84
N SER A 177 0.99 9.28 -8.57
CA SER A 177 2.31 9.45 -7.97
C SER A 177 2.54 8.37 -6.92
N PRO A 178 3.29 7.30 -7.23
CA PRO A 178 3.46 6.17 -6.30
C PRO A 178 4.01 6.58 -4.94
N MET A 179 4.92 7.55 -4.87
CA MET A 179 5.58 7.95 -3.63
C MET A 179 4.70 8.81 -2.71
N GLU A 180 3.55 9.27 -3.19
CA GLU A 180 2.60 10.07 -2.41
C GLU A 180 1.63 9.24 -1.56
N VAL A 181 1.75 7.92 -1.60
CA VAL A 181 0.99 7.03 -0.71
C VAL A 181 1.70 6.92 0.63
N ASN A 182 1.09 7.47 1.65
CA ASN A 182 1.61 7.48 3.02
C ASN A 182 0.63 6.80 3.97
N ILE A 183 1.13 6.30 5.09
CA ILE A 183 0.30 5.73 6.16
C ILE A 183 0.57 6.49 7.45
N SER A 184 -0.48 7.06 8.02
CA SER A 184 -0.44 7.67 9.34
C SER A 184 -0.86 6.64 10.38
N ASN A 185 -0.03 6.37 11.38
CA ASN A 185 -0.29 5.37 12.42
C ASN A 185 0.29 5.82 13.75
N VAL A 186 -0.53 5.87 14.78
CA VAL A 186 -0.16 6.26 16.14
C VAL A 186 0.60 7.61 16.19
N GLY A 187 0.09 8.60 15.45
CA GLY A 187 0.66 9.96 15.41
C GLY A 187 1.97 10.11 14.64
N ARG A 188 2.35 9.08 13.86
CA ARG A 188 3.53 9.10 12.97
C ARG A 188 3.09 8.86 11.54
N ASP A 189 3.78 9.52 10.61
CA ASP A 189 3.59 9.31 9.18
C ASP A 189 4.71 8.42 8.63
N PHE A 190 4.31 7.38 7.92
CA PHE A 190 5.20 6.41 7.29
C PHE A 190 5.17 6.61 5.79
N GLN A 191 6.32 6.94 5.23
CA GLN A 191 6.53 6.97 3.79
C GLN A 191 7.01 5.60 3.30
N PRO A 192 6.74 5.23 2.04
CA PRO A 192 7.24 3.97 1.49
C PRO A 192 8.78 3.98 1.40
N LEU A 193 9.39 2.93 1.90
CA LEU A 193 10.83 2.69 1.77
C LEU A 193 11.19 2.19 0.36
N ASP A 194 10.29 1.43 -0.24
CA ASP A 194 10.38 0.95 -1.63
C ASP A 194 8.99 0.69 -2.18
N VAL A 195 8.87 0.82 -3.50
CA VAL A 195 7.65 0.49 -4.25
C VAL A 195 8.04 -0.51 -5.34
N ILE A 196 7.54 -1.72 -5.22
CA ILE A 196 7.83 -2.82 -6.14
C ILE A 196 6.69 -2.92 -7.16
N PRO A 197 6.90 -2.52 -8.42
CA PRO A 197 5.88 -2.65 -9.45
C PRO A 197 5.48 -4.10 -9.68
N LEU A 198 4.17 -4.36 -9.76
CA LEU A 198 3.61 -5.67 -10.10
C LEU A 198 2.95 -5.67 -11.49
N SER A 199 2.59 -4.50 -11.98
CA SER A 199 2.02 -4.31 -13.32
C SER A 199 3.07 -3.77 -14.28
N PRO A 200 3.14 -4.26 -15.53
CA PRO A 200 4.16 -3.84 -16.50
C PRO A 200 4.15 -2.34 -16.82
N GLY A 201 2.96 -1.71 -16.78
CA GLY A 201 2.78 -0.28 -17.08
C GLY A 201 3.03 0.66 -15.91
N PHE A 202 3.32 0.16 -14.72
CA PHE A 202 3.40 0.96 -13.49
C PHE A 202 4.42 2.12 -13.59
N GLY A 203 5.54 1.91 -14.24
CA GLY A 203 6.58 2.93 -14.41
C GLY A 203 6.16 4.14 -15.25
N ALA A 204 5.11 4.02 -16.08
CA ALA A 204 4.56 5.14 -16.84
C ALA A 204 3.79 6.13 -15.97
N GLN A 205 3.35 5.73 -14.78
CA GLN A 205 2.57 6.52 -13.82
C GLN A 205 1.30 7.14 -14.43
N ARG A 206 0.70 6.41 -15.38
CA ARG A 206 -0.49 6.81 -16.13
C ARG A 206 -1.45 5.66 -16.25
N LEU A 207 -2.73 5.96 -16.13
CA LEU A 207 -3.83 5.03 -16.24
C LEU A 207 -4.81 5.54 -17.28
N ARG A 208 -5.25 4.65 -18.16
CA ARG A 208 -6.42 4.89 -18.99
C ARG A 208 -7.68 4.55 -18.23
N GLN A 209 -8.81 4.99 -18.73
CA GLN A 209 -10.10 4.66 -18.13
C GLN A 209 -10.23 3.16 -17.82
N ARG A 210 -10.64 2.84 -16.58
CA ARG A 210 -10.79 1.47 -16.05
C ARG A 210 -9.51 0.65 -16.00
N GLU A 211 -8.38 1.25 -16.28
CA GLU A 211 -7.09 0.59 -16.10
C GLU A 211 -6.74 0.52 -14.62
N VAL A 212 -6.09 -0.57 -14.23
CA VAL A 212 -5.60 -0.79 -12.87
C VAL A 212 -4.11 -1.08 -12.92
N GLN A 213 -3.35 -0.42 -12.07
CA GLN A 213 -1.94 -0.69 -11.86
C GLN A 213 -1.70 -1.10 -10.41
N HIS A 214 -0.81 -2.05 -10.21
CA HIS A 214 -0.55 -2.66 -8.91
C HIS A 214 0.91 -2.55 -8.53
N ALA A 215 1.17 -2.37 -7.23
CA ALA A 215 2.50 -2.46 -6.66
C ALA A 215 2.46 -3.03 -5.24
N LEU A 216 3.58 -3.60 -4.81
CA LEU A 216 3.85 -3.94 -3.43
C LEU A 216 4.62 -2.79 -2.79
N TYR A 217 4.05 -2.20 -1.76
CA TYR A 217 4.64 -1.13 -0.97
C TYR A 217 5.32 -1.71 0.25
N VAL A 218 6.47 -1.18 0.56
CA VAL A 218 7.25 -1.59 1.71
C VAL A 218 7.44 -0.40 2.64
N PHE A 219 6.96 -0.54 3.86
CA PHE A 219 7.11 0.46 4.92
C PHE A 219 7.97 -0.08 6.06
N ASP A 220 8.34 0.81 6.98
CA ASP A 220 8.97 0.42 8.23
C ASP A 220 8.06 -0.52 9.04
N GLY A 221 8.63 -1.59 9.57
CA GLY A 221 7.93 -2.58 10.37
C GLY A 221 7.44 -2.09 11.75
N GLN A 222 7.71 -0.83 12.11
CA GLN A 222 7.11 -0.18 13.27
C GLN A 222 5.64 0.20 13.04
N LEU A 223 5.16 0.16 11.81
CA LEU A 223 3.77 0.36 11.46
C LEU A 223 2.92 -0.78 12.04
N ASP A 224 2.04 -0.49 12.99
CA ASP A 224 1.19 -1.47 13.67
C ASP A 224 -0.22 -1.47 13.08
N VAL A 225 -0.53 -2.49 12.31
CA VAL A 225 -1.85 -2.67 11.68
C VAL A 225 -2.97 -3.01 12.68
N ASN A 226 -2.64 -3.33 13.93
CA ASN A 226 -3.62 -3.58 14.99
C ASN A 226 -3.97 -2.32 15.79
N GLN A 227 -3.45 -1.17 15.37
CA GLN A 227 -3.77 0.15 15.90
C GLN A 227 -4.53 0.99 14.86
N PRO A 228 -5.22 2.05 15.27
CA PRO A 228 -5.83 2.99 14.35
C PRO A 228 -4.78 3.55 13.38
N LEU A 229 -5.11 3.53 12.10
CA LEU A 229 -4.26 4.10 11.06
C LEU A 229 -5.11 4.73 9.95
N ALA A 230 -4.49 5.56 9.15
CA ALA A 230 -5.10 6.16 7.98
C ALA A 230 -4.17 6.04 6.77
N ILE A 231 -4.75 5.82 5.61
CA ILE A 231 -4.06 6.01 4.35
C ILE A 231 -4.20 7.45 3.90
N VAL A 232 -3.11 8.02 3.41
CA VAL A 232 -3.06 9.36 2.83
C VAL A 232 -2.50 9.23 1.43
N TYR A 233 -3.17 9.86 0.48
CA TYR A 233 -2.68 10.01 -0.88
C TYR A 233 -2.80 11.47 -1.29
N GLU A 234 -1.64 12.11 -1.51
CA GLU A 234 -1.56 13.56 -1.69
C GLU A 234 -2.29 14.32 -0.56
N THR A 235 -3.45 14.90 -0.84
CA THR A 235 -4.27 15.63 0.15
C THR A 235 -5.46 14.85 0.66
N ALA A 236 -5.81 13.74 0.02
CA ALA A 236 -6.94 12.90 0.42
C ALA A 236 -6.52 11.91 1.51
N ARG A 237 -7.41 11.72 2.50
CA ARG A 237 -7.18 10.86 3.67
C ARG A 237 -8.37 9.95 3.90
N ASN A 238 -8.11 8.70 4.28
CA ASN A 238 -9.13 7.78 4.80
C ASN A 238 -8.61 7.15 6.11
N ASP A 239 -9.41 7.26 7.17
CA ASP A 239 -9.13 6.77 8.53
C ASP A 239 -10.13 5.69 8.99
N GLU A 240 -10.86 5.08 8.07
CA GLU A 240 -11.85 4.03 8.36
C GLU A 240 -11.23 2.73 8.89
N TRP A 241 -9.89 2.66 9.05
CA TRP A 241 -9.23 1.44 9.51
C TRP A 241 -9.76 0.92 10.84
N SER A 242 -10.13 1.80 11.76
CA SER A 242 -10.73 1.38 13.04
C SER A 242 -12.02 0.56 12.84
N ILE A 243 -12.84 0.93 11.87
CA ILE A 243 -14.07 0.20 11.52
C ILE A 243 -13.72 -1.16 10.92
N LEU A 244 -12.73 -1.17 10.01
CA LEU A 244 -12.24 -2.42 9.40
C LEU A 244 -11.62 -3.34 10.45
N LEU A 245 -10.86 -2.79 11.39
CA LEU A 245 -10.23 -3.54 12.48
C LEU A 245 -11.29 -4.26 13.34
N HIS A 246 -12.38 -3.62 13.69
CA HIS A 246 -13.48 -4.27 14.40
C HIS A 246 -14.11 -5.41 13.59
N ARG A 247 -14.20 -5.30 12.27
CA ARG A 247 -14.66 -6.38 11.39
C ARG A 247 -13.66 -7.53 11.40
N ILE A 248 -12.36 -7.25 11.31
CA ILE A 248 -11.26 -8.22 11.35
C ILE A 248 -11.28 -8.97 12.69
N GLU A 249 -11.45 -8.27 13.81
CA GLU A 249 -11.49 -8.88 15.14
C GLU A 249 -12.68 -9.82 15.32
N ARG A 250 -13.86 -9.41 14.85
CA ARG A 250 -15.05 -10.31 14.85
C ARG A 250 -14.78 -11.56 14.02
N GLU A 251 -14.20 -11.41 12.83
CA GLU A 251 -13.89 -12.58 12.00
C GLU A 251 -12.81 -13.46 12.63
N ARG A 252 -11.80 -12.89 13.31
CA ARG A 252 -10.81 -13.68 14.09
C ARG A 252 -11.48 -14.59 15.12
N ALA A 253 -12.49 -14.09 15.84
CA ALA A 253 -13.25 -14.88 16.78
C ALA A 253 -14.01 -16.03 16.09
N LEU A 254 -14.67 -15.75 14.96
CA LEU A 254 -15.37 -16.76 14.17
C LEU A 254 -14.41 -17.80 13.57
N VAL A 255 -13.23 -17.41 13.11
CA VAL A 255 -12.19 -18.32 12.59
C VAL A 255 -11.74 -19.28 13.69
N ARG A 256 -11.48 -18.79 14.92
CA ARG A 256 -11.11 -19.66 16.05
C ARG A 256 -12.22 -20.66 16.37
N SER A 257 -13.47 -20.23 16.39
CA SER A 257 -14.62 -21.11 16.63
C SER A 257 -14.75 -22.19 15.54
N ARG A 258 -14.64 -21.81 14.26
CA ARG A 258 -14.70 -22.75 13.13
C ARG A 258 -13.53 -23.76 13.16
N ALA A 259 -12.34 -23.30 13.51
CA ALA A 259 -11.17 -24.17 13.60
C ALA A 259 -11.31 -25.17 14.77
N ALA A 260 -11.86 -24.75 15.92
CA ALA A 260 -12.09 -25.62 17.06
C ALA A 260 -13.22 -26.64 16.81
N ALA A 261 -14.19 -26.31 15.96
CA ALA A 261 -15.29 -27.21 15.61
C ALA A 261 -14.95 -28.26 14.54
N ARG A 262 -13.77 -28.17 13.95
CA ARG A 262 -13.32 -29.12 12.91
C ARG A 262 -12.46 -30.19 13.59
N PRO A 263 -12.93 -31.45 13.64
CA PRO A 263 -12.17 -32.56 14.26
C PRO A 263 -10.88 -32.90 13.51
#